data_d53215bfb341697186a8b8ef8ecfb8d5
#
_entry.id   d53215bfb341697186a8b8ef8ecfb8d5
#
_cell.length_a   1.000
_cell.length_b   1.000
_cell.length_c   1.000
_cell.angle_alpha   90.00
_cell.angle_beta   90.00
_cell.angle_gamma   90.00
#
_symmetry.space_group_name_H-M   'P 1'
#
loop_
_entity.id
_entity.type
_entity.pdbx_description
1 polymer ?
#
loop_
_entity_poly.entity_id
_entity_poly.type
_entity_poly.pdbx_seq_one_letter_code
_entity_poly.pdbx_strand_id
1 'polypeptide(L)'
;YQLLQNAFKRKPSERIYTPWETSKIHEAKAILETYISKKPPSIRSLARQVALNEFKLKDGFKKYFGCGIFEWLMEQRMQHAKHLLLTTNQPDKTI
;
A
#
# COMPACT_ATOMS: atom_id res chain seq x y z
N TYR A 1 1.64 -11.08 24.41
CA TYR A 1 1.93 -9.75 24.01
C TYR A 1 1.16 -9.33 22.76
N GLN A 2 1.34 -10.03 21.70
CA GLN A 2 0.58 -9.72 20.51
C GLN A 2 -0.90 -9.90 20.74
N LEU A 3 -1.26 -10.89 21.48
CA LEU A 3 -2.64 -11.13 21.78
C LEU A 3 -3.26 -9.99 22.55
N LEU A 4 -2.54 -9.50 23.52
CA LEU A 4 -3.06 -8.40 24.28
C LEU A 4 -3.24 -7.18 23.43
N GLN A 5 -2.29 -6.94 22.57
CA GLN A 5 -2.42 -5.80 21.70
C GLN A 5 -3.58 -5.95 20.78
N ASN A 6 -3.78 -7.14 20.29
CA ASN A 6 -4.91 -7.38 19.41
C ASN A 6 -6.24 -7.20 20.11
N ALA A 7 -6.27 -7.46 21.38
CA ALA A 7 -7.50 -7.30 22.14
C ALA A 7 -7.91 -5.84 22.23
N PHE A 8 -6.95 -4.95 22.31
CA PHE A 8 -7.26 -3.55 22.42
C PHE A 8 -7.27 -2.82 21.11
N LYS A 9 -6.51 -3.27 20.16
CA LYS A 9 -6.51 -2.65 18.89
C LYS A 9 -7.68 -3.09 18.09
N ARG A 10 -8.13 -2.24 17.23
CA ARG A 10 -9.14 -2.65 16.31
C ARG A 10 -8.55 -3.74 15.44
N LYS A 11 -9.24 -4.83 15.33
CA LYS A 11 -8.81 -5.90 14.47
C LYS A 11 -8.83 -5.48 13.03
N PRO A 12 -7.97 -6.06 12.20
CA PRO A 12 -8.13 -5.88 10.77
C PRO A 12 -9.50 -6.41 10.39
N SER A 13 -9.93 -6.12 9.23
CA SER A 13 -11.23 -6.49 8.78
C SER A 13 -11.51 -7.97 8.98
N GLU A 14 -12.71 -8.28 9.44
CA GLU A 14 -13.16 -9.65 9.49
C GLU A 14 -13.96 -9.98 8.26
N ARG A 15 -14.06 -9.02 7.36
CA ARG A 15 -14.80 -9.20 6.14
C ARG A 15 -14.10 -10.23 5.27
N ILE A 16 -14.88 -11.09 4.67
CA ILE A 16 -14.34 -12.09 3.77
C ILE A 16 -14.51 -11.59 2.36
N TYR A 17 -13.42 -11.61 1.61
CA TYR A 17 -13.45 -11.13 0.24
C TYR A 17 -13.45 -12.31 -0.72
N THR A 18 -14.19 -12.17 -1.80
CA THR A 18 -14.21 -13.20 -2.83
C THR A 18 -12.86 -13.25 -3.51
N PRO A 19 -12.54 -14.36 -4.20
CA PRO A 19 -11.28 -14.41 -4.95
C PRO A 19 -11.17 -13.27 -5.95
N TRP A 20 -12.28 -12.87 -6.56
CA TRP A 20 -12.25 -11.77 -7.51
C TRP A 20 -11.88 -10.46 -6.80
N GLU A 21 -12.51 -10.21 -5.64
CA GLU A 21 -12.22 -8.99 -4.88
C GLU A 21 -10.77 -8.97 -4.42
N THR A 22 -10.28 -10.10 -3.95
CA THR A 22 -8.89 -10.21 -3.53
C THR A 22 -7.94 -9.90 -4.68
N SER A 23 -8.26 -10.42 -5.84
CA SER A 23 -7.48 -10.16 -7.04
C SER A 23 -7.45 -8.67 -7.36
N LYS A 24 -8.59 -8.00 -7.20
CA LYS A 24 -8.65 -6.57 -7.48
C LYS A 24 -7.86 -5.74 -6.47
N ILE A 25 -7.83 -6.18 -5.23
CA ILE A 25 -7.04 -5.51 -4.21
C ILE A 25 -5.55 -5.63 -4.55
N HIS A 26 -5.11 -6.79 -4.99
CA HIS A 26 -3.72 -6.96 -5.41
C HIS A 26 -3.42 -6.16 -6.67
N GLU A 27 -4.40 -6.05 -7.53
CA GLU A 27 -4.24 -5.25 -8.73
C GLU A 27 -4.04 -3.77 -8.37
N ALA A 28 -4.76 -3.30 -7.35
CA ALA A 28 -4.59 -1.93 -6.90
C ALA A 28 -3.16 -1.69 -6.41
N LYS A 29 -2.60 -2.66 -5.71
CA LYS A 29 -1.23 -2.54 -5.25
C LYS A 29 -0.28 -2.44 -6.45
N ALA A 30 -0.50 -3.27 -7.45
CA ALA A 30 0.34 -3.23 -8.64
C ALA A 30 0.27 -1.89 -9.35
N ILE A 31 -0.92 -1.32 -9.41
CA ILE A 31 -1.09 0.00 -10.00
C ILE A 31 -0.31 1.04 -9.20
N LEU A 32 -0.41 0.97 -7.88
CA LEU A 32 0.30 1.93 -7.03
C LEU A 32 1.80 1.83 -7.19
N GLU A 33 2.30 0.66 -7.51
CA GLU A 33 3.74 0.50 -7.72
C GLU A 33 4.23 1.35 -8.87
N THR A 34 3.37 1.69 -9.80
CA THR A 34 3.77 2.54 -10.91
C THR A 34 3.78 4.02 -10.54
N TYR A 35 3.33 4.35 -9.33
CA TYR A 35 3.24 5.73 -8.90
C TYR A 35 4.25 6.09 -7.81
N ILE A 36 5.26 5.27 -7.64
CA ILE A 36 6.25 5.54 -6.59
C ILE A 36 6.93 6.88 -6.83
N SER A 37 7.20 7.22 -8.08
CA SER A 37 7.84 8.50 -8.41
C SER A 37 6.88 9.51 -8.98
N LYS A 38 5.59 9.28 -8.89
CA LYS A 38 4.59 10.13 -9.50
C LYS A 38 3.53 10.48 -8.50
N LYS A 39 2.72 11.46 -8.85
CA LYS A 39 1.59 11.80 -8.03
C LYS A 39 0.57 10.67 -8.10
N PRO A 40 0.16 10.13 -6.96
CA PRO A 40 -0.74 8.98 -6.97
C PRO A 40 -2.16 9.39 -7.32
N PRO A 41 -2.97 8.44 -7.79
CA PRO A 41 -4.37 8.70 -8.01
C PRO A 41 -5.09 8.81 -6.68
N SER A 42 -6.27 9.39 -6.69
CA SER A 42 -7.09 9.42 -5.49
C SER A 42 -7.60 8.02 -5.21
N ILE A 43 -8.04 7.78 -3.99
CA ILE A 43 -8.60 6.49 -3.64
C ILE A 43 -9.82 6.19 -4.50
N ARG A 44 -10.63 7.22 -4.76
CA ARG A 44 -11.79 7.05 -5.62
C ARG A 44 -11.38 6.60 -7.02
N SER A 45 -10.37 7.23 -7.57
CA SER A 45 -9.89 6.88 -8.90
C SER A 45 -9.34 5.47 -8.93
N LEU A 46 -8.54 5.12 -7.92
CA LEU A 46 -7.95 3.79 -7.84
C LEU A 46 -9.04 2.74 -7.72
N ALA A 47 -10.03 2.99 -6.87
CA ALA A 47 -11.12 2.05 -6.69
C ALA A 47 -11.88 1.83 -7.99
N ARG A 48 -12.06 2.90 -8.73
CA ARG A 48 -12.73 2.82 -10.02
C ARG A 48 -11.94 1.97 -11.01
N GLN A 49 -10.63 2.15 -11.01
CA GLN A 49 -9.78 1.40 -11.92
C GLN A 49 -9.84 -0.09 -11.66
N VAL A 50 -10.01 -0.49 -10.41
CA VAL A 50 -10.06 -1.91 -10.08
C VAL A 50 -11.48 -2.40 -9.86
N ALA A 51 -12.48 -1.54 -10.12
CA ALA A 51 -13.88 -1.92 -10.03
C ALA A 51 -14.32 -2.36 -8.63
N LEU A 52 -13.79 -1.70 -7.62
CA LEU A 52 -14.21 -1.90 -6.24
C LEU A 52 -14.73 -0.58 -5.70
N ASN A 53 -15.55 -0.62 -4.65
CA ASN A 53 -15.91 0.62 -4.01
C ASN A 53 -14.76 1.03 -3.08
N GLU A 54 -14.77 2.30 -2.67
CA GLU A 54 -13.68 2.82 -1.89
C GLU A 54 -13.51 2.11 -0.55
N PHE A 55 -14.64 1.76 0.06
CA PHE A 55 -14.58 1.09 1.35
C PHE A 55 -13.89 -0.26 1.25
N LYS A 56 -14.31 -1.05 0.27
CA LYS A 56 -13.72 -2.38 0.11
C LYS A 56 -12.25 -2.29 -0.27
N LEU A 57 -11.90 -1.30 -1.06
CA LEU A 57 -10.51 -1.13 -1.44
C LEU A 57 -9.66 -0.79 -0.22
N LYS A 58 -10.10 0.18 0.57
CA LYS A 58 -9.33 0.58 1.75
C LYS A 58 -9.25 -0.53 2.77
N ASP A 59 -10.38 -1.14 3.04
CA ASP A 59 -10.44 -2.20 4.05
C ASP A 59 -9.63 -3.42 3.63
N GLY A 60 -9.80 -3.84 2.39
CA GLY A 60 -9.10 -5.00 1.90
C GLY A 60 -7.60 -4.77 1.79
N PHE A 61 -7.21 -3.57 1.38
CA PHE A 61 -5.80 -3.26 1.28
C PHE A 61 -5.15 -3.38 2.66
N LYS A 62 -5.80 -2.83 3.67
CA LYS A 62 -5.26 -2.92 5.02
C LYS A 62 -5.24 -4.37 5.51
N LYS A 63 -6.26 -5.15 5.18
CA LYS A 63 -6.31 -6.53 5.57
C LYS A 63 -5.18 -7.35 4.98
N TYR A 64 -4.91 -7.17 3.69
CA TYR A 64 -3.93 -8.01 3.01
C TYR A 64 -2.51 -7.48 3.08
N PHE A 65 -2.34 -6.18 3.24
CA PHE A 65 -1.01 -5.60 3.23
C PHE A 65 -0.61 -4.96 4.55
N GLY A 66 -1.52 -4.92 5.51
CA GLY A 66 -1.18 -4.50 6.86
C GLY A 66 -1.18 -3.01 7.09
N CYS A 67 -1.39 -2.20 6.08
CA CYS A 67 -1.39 -0.75 6.25
C CYS A 67 -2.28 -0.11 5.21
N GLY A 68 -2.54 1.18 5.38
CA GLY A 68 -3.37 1.91 4.44
C GLY A 68 -2.69 2.09 3.11
N ILE A 69 -3.47 2.51 2.13
CA ILE A 69 -2.97 2.65 0.76
C ILE A 69 -1.84 3.67 0.68
N PHE A 70 -2.05 4.84 1.25
CA PHE A 70 -1.03 5.88 1.15
C PHE A 70 0.12 5.64 2.12
N GLU A 71 -0.13 4.96 3.22
CA GLU A 71 0.94 4.56 4.12
C GLU A 71 1.88 3.61 3.40
N TRP A 72 1.31 2.67 2.68
CA TRP A 72 2.11 1.73 1.91
C TRP A 72 2.92 2.45 0.84
N LEU A 73 2.29 3.39 0.16
CA LEU A 73 2.96 4.13 -0.90
C LEU A 73 4.11 4.97 -0.35
N MET A 74 3.88 5.61 0.79
CA MET A 74 4.94 6.39 1.42
C MET A 74 6.12 5.53 1.80
N GLU A 75 5.82 4.35 2.31
CA GLU A 75 6.88 3.41 2.68
C GLU A 75 7.69 3.02 1.45
N GLN A 76 7.01 2.74 0.34
CA GLN A 76 7.69 2.38 -0.89
C GLN A 76 8.54 3.53 -1.41
N ARG A 77 8.05 4.75 -1.26
CA ARG A 77 8.80 5.93 -1.68
C ARG A 77 10.05 6.11 -0.84
N MET A 78 9.94 5.88 0.45
CA MET A 78 11.10 5.98 1.32
C MET A 78 12.14 4.95 0.95
N GLN A 79 11.72 3.73 0.70
CA GLN A 79 12.64 2.68 0.32
C GLN A 79 13.29 2.96 -1.03
N HIS A 80 12.51 3.53 -1.94
CA HIS A 80 13.04 3.87 -3.25
C HIS A 80 14.10 4.96 -3.14
N ALA A 81 13.85 5.96 -2.32
CA ALA A 81 14.81 7.03 -2.11
C ALA A 81 16.08 6.52 -1.46
N LYS A 82 15.94 5.63 -0.49
CA LYS A 82 17.07 5.00 0.12
C LYS A 82 17.91 4.23 -0.87
N HIS A 83 17.26 3.49 -1.71
CA HIS A 83 17.92 2.71 -2.72
C HIS A 83 18.72 3.61 -3.67
N LEU A 84 18.11 4.70 -4.09
CA LEU A 84 18.79 5.65 -4.96
C LEU A 84 20.02 6.25 -4.30
N LEU A 85 19.89 6.58 -3.02
CA LEU A 85 21.02 7.13 -2.30
C LEU A 85 22.15 6.13 -2.21
N LEU A 86 21.84 4.89 -1.98
CA LEU A 86 22.85 3.87 -1.85
C LEU A 86 23.52 3.54 -3.17
N THR A 87 22.78 3.63 -4.25
CA THR A 87 23.34 3.24 -5.53
C THR A 87 23.98 4.39 -6.27
N THR A 88 23.56 5.62 -6.05
CA THR A 88 24.11 6.72 -6.78
C THR A 88 25.11 7.54 -6.03
N ASN A 89 25.22 7.32 -4.78
CA ASN A 89 26.01 8.07 -3.93
C ASN A 89 27.42 7.94 -4.18
N GLN A 90 27.89 7.49 -4.72
CA GLN A 90 29.12 7.42 -4.94
C GLN A 90 29.82 8.49 -5.05
N PRO A 91 30.27 8.91 -4.75
CA PRO A 91 30.72 9.77 -4.75
C PRO A 91 30.84 10.61 -4.84
N ASP A 92 30.55 10.49 -4.70
CA ASP A 92 30.61 11.17 -4.57
C ASP A 92 30.79 11.63 -4.22
N LYS A 93 30.83 11.38 -4.13
CA LYS A 93 30.84 11.85 -3.58
C LYS A 93 31.12 12.29 -3.33
N THR A 94 31.34 12.34 -3.36
CA THR A 94 31.56 12.79 -2.96
C THR A 94 31.75 13.36 -2.86
N ILE A 95 31.81 13.45 -3.06
CA ILE A 95 31.94 14.13 -2.76
C ILE A 95 31.96 14.43 -2.51
#